data_dd284c555467d83950145d08e6856c01
#
_entry.id   dd284c555467d83950145d08e6856c01
#
_cell.length_a   1.000
_cell.length_b   1.000
_cell.length_c   1.000
_cell.angle_alpha   90.00
_cell.angle_beta   90.00
_cell.angle_gamma   90.00
#
_symmetry.space_group_name_H-M   'P 1'
#
loop_
_entity.id
_entity.type
_entity.pdbx_description
1 polymer ?
#
loop_
_entity_poly.entity_id
_entity_poly.type
_entity_poly.pdbx_seq_one_letter_code
_entity_poly.pdbx_strand_id
1 'polypeptide(L)'
;DRLQGIADQQQQLTERALVLEVPSDLIERHKGLLTTMQLRTNGLRGLSSAFGQLGDLGSNEEAGAVLAAQGSRLTASDVVYADLFAGPSRTLLAEQDIQGVEVPESVFVVNPEAYSASTMTELVSNLGGGGEQGSGLRGTSLISVTAQPADLQLSPAEQNTLTLSSDLAFAVLVRNSGDEQLTDV
;
A
#
# COMPACT_ATOMS: atom_id res chain seq x y z
N ASP A 1 0.40 1.27 -15.63
CA ASP A 1 0.24 1.76 -14.27
C ASP A 1 0.45 0.62 -13.27
N ARG A 2 1.33 0.81 -12.28
CA ARG A 2 1.74 -0.26 -11.34
C ARG A 2 0.58 -0.74 -10.46
N LEU A 3 -0.26 0.18 -9.98
CA LEU A 3 -1.42 -0.17 -9.17
C LEU A 3 -2.43 -1.01 -9.95
N GLN A 4 -2.68 -0.67 -11.20
CA GLN A 4 -3.54 -1.44 -12.07
C GLN A 4 -3.00 -2.87 -12.26
N GLY A 5 -1.69 -3.01 -12.49
CA GLY A 5 -1.06 -4.33 -12.62
C GLY A 5 -1.21 -5.20 -11.37
N ILE A 6 -1.09 -4.60 -10.16
CA ILE A 6 -1.31 -5.31 -8.89
C ILE A 6 -2.79 -5.70 -8.75
N ALA A 7 -3.72 -4.81 -9.10
CA ALA A 7 -5.15 -5.09 -9.07
C ALA A 7 -5.54 -6.24 -10.01
N ASP A 8 -4.94 -6.29 -11.21
CA ASP A 8 -5.19 -7.35 -12.18
C ASP A 8 -4.62 -8.70 -11.71
N GLN A 9 -3.44 -8.71 -11.09
CA GLN A 9 -2.90 -9.92 -10.45
C GLN A 9 -3.82 -10.41 -9.31
N GLN A 10 -4.30 -9.50 -8.47
CA GLN A 10 -5.25 -9.86 -7.39
C GLN A 10 -6.56 -10.42 -7.97
N GLN A 11 -7.06 -9.86 -9.06
CA GLN A 11 -8.23 -10.37 -9.76
C GLN A 11 -8.01 -11.80 -10.26
N GLN A 12 -6.89 -12.07 -10.91
CA GLN A 12 -6.56 -13.43 -11.39
C GLN A 12 -6.51 -14.44 -10.25
N LEU A 13 -5.94 -14.05 -9.10
CA LEU A 13 -5.94 -14.91 -7.91
C LEU A 13 -7.36 -15.16 -7.40
N THR A 14 -8.23 -14.16 -7.41
CA THR A 14 -9.64 -14.29 -7.02
C THR A 14 -10.38 -15.25 -7.94
N GLU A 15 -10.18 -15.15 -9.26
CA GLU A 15 -10.78 -16.03 -10.25
C GLU A 15 -10.30 -17.49 -10.10
N ARG A 16 -9.01 -17.66 -9.80
CA ARG A 16 -8.47 -19.00 -9.51
C ARG A 16 -9.04 -19.59 -8.24
N ALA A 17 -9.22 -18.78 -7.19
CA ALA A 17 -9.83 -19.22 -5.95
C ALA A 17 -11.32 -19.60 -6.15
N LEU A 18 -12.04 -18.85 -7.00
CA LEU A 18 -13.47 -19.08 -7.25
C LEU A 18 -13.78 -20.46 -7.86
N VAL A 19 -12.86 -21.01 -8.65
CA VAL A 19 -13.06 -22.31 -9.34
C VAL A 19 -12.53 -23.50 -8.56
N LEU A 20 -12.01 -23.29 -7.33
CA LEU A 20 -11.56 -24.40 -6.48
C LEU A 20 -12.76 -25.25 -6.03
N GLU A 21 -12.61 -26.55 -6.15
CA GLU A 21 -13.53 -27.50 -5.51
C GLU A 21 -13.29 -27.53 -4.00
N VAL A 22 -14.28 -27.12 -3.25
CA VAL A 22 -14.18 -26.96 -1.80
C VAL A 22 -15.06 -27.99 -1.10
N PRO A 23 -14.54 -28.75 -0.11
CA PRO A 23 -15.34 -29.63 0.72
C PRO A 23 -16.50 -28.88 1.40
N SER A 24 -17.63 -29.57 1.62
CA SER A 24 -18.86 -28.98 2.18
C SER A 24 -18.61 -28.18 3.45
N ASP A 25 -17.75 -28.69 4.32
CA ASP A 25 -17.45 -28.13 5.64
C ASP A 25 -16.61 -26.84 5.58
N LEU A 26 -16.00 -26.56 4.42
CA LEU A 26 -15.16 -25.39 4.17
C LEU A 26 -15.87 -24.31 3.33
N ILE A 27 -17.08 -24.55 2.82
CA ILE A 27 -17.77 -23.63 1.90
C ILE A 27 -17.91 -22.22 2.48
N GLU A 28 -18.35 -22.09 3.73
CA GLU A 28 -18.54 -20.76 4.35
C GLU A 28 -17.21 -20.03 4.57
N ARG A 29 -16.14 -20.74 4.94
CA ARG A 29 -14.79 -20.20 5.08
C ARG A 29 -14.24 -19.76 3.72
N HIS A 30 -14.46 -20.56 2.69
CA HIS A 30 -14.08 -20.22 1.33
C HIS A 30 -14.79 -18.96 0.82
N LYS A 31 -16.08 -18.80 1.12
CA LYS A 31 -16.80 -17.54 0.83
C LYS A 31 -16.16 -16.34 1.54
N GLY A 32 -15.75 -16.50 2.80
CA GLY A 32 -15.00 -15.47 3.54
C GLY A 32 -13.70 -15.09 2.86
N LEU A 33 -12.93 -16.08 2.38
CA LEU A 33 -11.72 -15.85 1.61
C LEU A 33 -12.00 -15.10 0.30
N LEU A 34 -13.00 -15.53 -0.46
CA LEU A 34 -13.40 -14.87 -1.72
C LEU A 34 -13.84 -13.42 -1.46
N THR A 35 -14.60 -13.17 -0.40
CA THR A 35 -15.01 -11.81 -0.01
C THR A 35 -13.80 -10.93 0.31
N THR A 36 -12.82 -11.47 1.05
CA THR A 36 -11.54 -10.79 1.32
C THR A 36 -10.84 -10.40 0.03
N MET A 37 -10.65 -11.37 -0.88
CA MET A 37 -9.96 -11.15 -2.16
C MET A 37 -10.70 -10.13 -3.03
N GLN A 38 -12.03 -10.15 -3.03
CA GLN A 38 -12.86 -9.20 -3.77
C GLN A 38 -12.72 -7.77 -3.20
N LEU A 39 -12.69 -7.60 -1.88
CA LEU A 39 -12.47 -6.30 -1.24
C LEU A 39 -11.09 -5.74 -1.61
N ARG A 40 -10.04 -6.57 -1.62
CA ARG A 40 -8.69 -6.17 -2.03
C ARG A 40 -8.65 -5.76 -3.51
N THR A 41 -9.23 -6.57 -4.39
CA THR A 41 -9.33 -6.23 -5.82
C THR A 41 -10.04 -4.89 -6.03
N ASN A 42 -11.20 -4.70 -5.40
CA ASN A 42 -12.00 -3.50 -5.53
C ASN A 42 -11.29 -2.27 -4.94
N GLY A 43 -10.64 -2.42 -3.79
CA GLY A 43 -9.86 -1.35 -3.16
C GLY A 43 -8.69 -0.90 -4.03
N LEU A 44 -7.91 -1.86 -4.59
CA LEU A 44 -6.79 -1.56 -5.48
C LEU A 44 -7.23 -0.89 -6.78
N ARG A 45 -8.30 -1.40 -7.41
CA ARG A 45 -8.87 -0.79 -8.62
C ARG A 45 -9.42 0.60 -8.34
N GLY A 46 -10.10 0.74 -7.20
CA GLY A 46 -10.61 2.02 -6.77
C GLY A 46 -9.50 3.05 -6.52
N LEU A 47 -8.39 2.65 -5.90
CA LEU A 47 -7.21 3.52 -5.75
C LEU A 47 -6.62 3.90 -7.11
N SER A 48 -6.42 2.93 -8.01
CA SER A 48 -5.90 3.20 -9.35
C SER A 48 -6.78 4.19 -10.11
N SER A 49 -8.10 4.00 -10.07
CA SER A 49 -9.07 4.90 -10.70
C SER A 49 -9.07 6.28 -10.05
N ALA A 50 -9.07 6.36 -8.72
CA ALA A 50 -9.07 7.61 -7.98
C ALA A 50 -7.82 8.45 -8.29
N PHE A 51 -6.63 7.82 -8.30
CA PHE A 51 -5.39 8.50 -8.70
C PHE A 51 -5.42 8.99 -10.14
N GLY A 52 -6.07 8.26 -11.05
CA GLY A 52 -6.23 8.69 -12.44
C GLY A 52 -7.18 9.89 -12.62
N GLN A 53 -8.05 10.14 -11.65
CA GLN A 53 -9.10 11.18 -11.69
C GLN A 53 -8.83 12.37 -10.77
N LEU A 54 -7.66 12.44 -10.12
CA LEU A 54 -7.36 13.51 -9.16
C LEU A 54 -7.51 14.91 -9.76
N GLY A 55 -7.18 15.08 -11.04
CA GLY A 55 -7.32 16.34 -11.74
C GLY A 55 -8.76 16.76 -12.06
N ASP A 56 -9.72 15.84 -11.97
CA ASP A 56 -11.13 16.07 -12.28
C ASP A 56 -11.97 16.37 -11.03
N LEU A 57 -11.39 16.18 -9.83
CA LEU A 57 -12.07 16.40 -8.56
C LEU A 57 -12.00 17.86 -8.13
N GLY A 58 -13.07 18.32 -7.48
CA GLY A 58 -13.28 19.74 -7.18
C GLY A 58 -12.36 20.30 -6.07
N SER A 59 -11.82 19.45 -5.20
CA SER A 59 -10.91 19.85 -4.13
C SER A 59 -10.01 18.70 -3.67
N ASN A 60 -8.92 19.05 -2.97
CA ASN A 60 -8.02 18.06 -2.36
C ASN A 60 -8.73 17.24 -1.27
N GLU A 61 -9.67 17.83 -0.55
CA GLU A 61 -10.48 17.16 0.48
C GLU A 61 -11.38 16.08 -0.15
N GLU A 62 -12.04 16.40 -1.27
CA GLU A 62 -12.85 15.44 -2.01
C GLU A 62 -12.00 14.29 -2.55
N ALA A 63 -10.85 14.61 -3.14
CA ALA A 63 -9.89 13.62 -3.63
C ALA A 63 -9.34 12.74 -2.49
N GLY A 64 -8.99 13.35 -1.35
CA GLY A 64 -8.55 12.64 -0.15
C GLY A 64 -9.62 11.70 0.39
N ALA A 65 -10.87 12.14 0.45
CA ALA A 65 -11.99 11.30 0.89
C ALA A 65 -12.24 10.10 -0.04
N VAL A 66 -12.15 10.29 -1.37
CA VAL A 66 -12.28 9.22 -2.35
C VAL A 66 -11.17 8.17 -2.18
N LEU A 67 -9.92 8.61 -2.02
CA LEU A 67 -8.79 7.71 -1.76
C LEU A 67 -8.94 6.96 -0.43
N ALA A 68 -9.31 7.67 0.65
CA ALA A 68 -9.52 7.09 1.96
C ALA A 68 -10.63 6.01 1.96
N ALA A 69 -11.69 6.20 1.19
CA ALA A 69 -12.74 5.20 1.03
C ALA A 69 -12.22 3.90 0.41
N GLN A 70 -11.25 3.96 -0.50
CA GLN A 70 -10.62 2.76 -1.06
C GLN A 70 -9.68 2.09 -0.04
N GLY A 71 -8.90 2.89 0.70
CA GLY A 71 -8.08 2.41 1.80
C GLY A 71 -8.89 1.68 2.87
N SER A 72 -10.06 2.22 3.20
CA SER A 72 -11.01 1.58 4.14
C SER A 72 -11.49 0.21 3.66
N ARG A 73 -11.68 0.00 2.35
CA ARG A 73 -12.00 -1.33 1.79
C ARG A 73 -10.86 -2.31 1.96
N LEU A 74 -9.62 -1.85 1.78
CA LEU A 74 -8.44 -2.68 1.99
C LEU A 74 -8.28 -3.06 3.46
N THR A 75 -8.49 -2.12 4.38
CA THR A 75 -8.48 -2.38 5.82
C THR A 75 -9.60 -3.34 6.22
N ALA A 76 -10.82 -3.14 5.71
CA ALA A 76 -11.94 -4.05 5.95
C ALA A 76 -11.65 -5.48 5.46
N SER A 77 -10.85 -5.63 4.40
CA SER A 77 -10.46 -6.97 3.91
C SER A 77 -9.68 -7.77 4.95
N ASP A 78 -8.87 -7.11 5.78
CA ASP A 78 -8.08 -7.77 6.81
C ASP A 78 -8.97 -8.27 7.96
N VAL A 79 -9.99 -7.48 8.33
CA VAL A 79 -11.01 -7.89 9.30
C VAL A 79 -11.81 -9.09 8.77
N VAL A 80 -12.28 -9.00 7.53
CA VAL A 80 -13.02 -10.10 6.88
C VAL A 80 -12.18 -11.37 6.78
N TYR A 81 -10.89 -11.24 6.46
CA TYR A 81 -9.97 -12.37 6.44
C TYR A 81 -9.86 -13.02 7.81
N ALA A 82 -9.64 -12.23 8.85
CA ALA A 82 -9.48 -12.72 10.21
C ALA A 82 -10.75 -13.42 10.73
N ASP A 83 -11.91 -12.77 10.55
CA ASP A 83 -13.17 -13.19 11.17
C ASP A 83 -13.92 -14.27 10.39
N LEU A 84 -13.86 -14.25 9.05
CA LEU A 84 -14.64 -15.16 8.22
C LEU A 84 -13.81 -16.30 7.60
N PHE A 85 -12.49 -16.17 7.56
CA PHE A 85 -11.62 -17.22 7.02
C PHE A 85 -10.64 -17.76 8.05
N ALA A 86 -9.70 -16.94 8.53
CA ALA A 86 -8.57 -17.43 9.31
C ALA A 86 -8.97 -18.01 10.67
N GLY A 87 -9.74 -17.25 11.46
CA GLY A 87 -10.23 -17.70 12.76
C GLY A 87 -11.06 -18.98 12.67
N PRO A 88 -12.16 -18.99 11.89
CA PRO A 88 -12.98 -20.19 11.70
C PRO A 88 -12.22 -21.39 11.12
N SER A 89 -11.23 -21.16 10.25
CA SER A 89 -10.41 -22.27 9.71
C SER A 89 -9.52 -22.88 10.77
N ARG A 90 -8.86 -22.07 11.60
CA ARG A 90 -8.04 -22.55 12.73
C ARG A 90 -8.89 -23.35 13.73
N THR A 91 -10.09 -22.87 14.03
CA THR A 91 -11.03 -23.57 14.90
C THR A 91 -11.38 -24.94 14.35
N LEU A 92 -11.72 -25.04 13.06
CA LEU A 92 -12.06 -26.30 12.42
C LEU A 92 -10.89 -27.29 12.43
N LEU A 93 -9.67 -26.83 12.12
CA LEU A 93 -8.48 -27.66 12.15
C LEU A 93 -8.25 -28.26 13.54
N ALA A 94 -8.44 -27.45 14.59
CA ALA A 94 -8.31 -27.85 15.96
C ALA A 94 -9.42 -28.86 16.38
N GLU A 95 -10.68 -28.64 16.01
CA GLU A 95 -11.82 -29.52 16.30
C GLU A 95 -11.69 -30.89 15.65
N GLN A 96 -11.05 -30.96 14.47
CA GLN A 96 -10.85 -32.20 13.73
C GLN A 96 -9.47 -32.82 13.95
N ASP A 97 -8.69 -32.32 14.91
CA ASP A 97 -7.32 -32.75 15.22
C ASP A 97 -6.40 -32.83 13.98
N ILE A 98 -6.59 -31.93 13.03
CA ILE A 98 -5.77 -31.84 11.83
C ILE A 98 -4.49 -31.08 12.16
N GLN A 99 -3.36 -31.77 12.09
CA GLN A 99 -2.04 -31.25 12.40
C GLN A 99 -1.22 -31.03 11.11
N GLY A 100 -0.23 -30.12 11.17
CA GLY A 100 0.68 -29.88 10.06
C GLY A 100 0.09 -28.99 8.95
N VAL A 101 -1.13 -28.45 9.14
CA VAL A 101 -1.75 -27.45 8.26
C VAL A 101 -1.83 -26.14 9.00
N GLU A 102 -1.18 -25.11 8.45
CA GLU A 102 -1.21 -23.76 8.99
C GLU A 102 -2.10 -22.85 8.14
N VAL A 103 -2.93 -22.07 8.80
CA VAL A 103 -3.67 -20.98 8.14
C VAL A 103 -2.75 -19.76 8.11
N PRO A 104 -2.33 -19.29 6.91
CA PRO A 104 -1.37 -18.21 6.81
C PRO A 104 -1.91 -16.90 7.42
N GLU A 105 -1.02 -16.09 7.93
CA GLU A 105 -1.34 -14.69 8.25
C GLU A 105 -1.46 -13.86 6.97
N SER A 106 -2.40 -12.94 6.95
CA SER A 106 -2.61 -12.09 5.79
C SER A 106 -3.08 -10.70 6.22
N VAL A 107 -2.12 -9.83 6.47
CA VAL A 107 -2.34 -8.40 6.73
C VAL A 107 -2.02 -7.64 5.45
N PHE A 108 -3.00 -6.99 4.86
CA PHE A 108 -2.84 -6.21 3.63
C PHE A 108 -2.51 -4.75 3.95
N VAL A 109 -3.10 -4.21 5.00
CA VAL A 109 -2.88 -2.84 5.46
C VAL A 109 -2.18 -2.84 6.81
N VAL A 110 -0.87 -2.59 6.80
CA VAL A 110 -0.06 -2.57 8.02
C VAL A 110 -0.35 -1.32 8.88
N ASN A 111 -0.61 -0.18 8.24
CA ASN A 111 -0.93 1.08 8.92
C ASN A 111 -2.22 1.67 8.37
N PRO A 112 -3.38 1.42 8.99
CA PRO A 112 -4.67 1.98 8.57
C PRO A 112 -4.73 3.52 8.60
N GLU A 113 -4.01 4.17 9.50
CA GLU A 113 -3.98 5.64 9.61
C GLU A 113 -3.41 6.30 8.36
N ALA A 114 -2.54 5.59 7.63
CA ALA A 114 -2.03 6.07 6.34
C ALA A 114 -3.14 6.28 5.29
N TYR A 115 -4.30 5.67 5.48
CA TYR A 115 -5.48 5.82 4.62
C TYR A 115 -6.57 6.68 5.25
N SER A 116 -6.27 7.45 6.29
CA SER A 116 -7.23 8.41 6.84
C SER A 116 -7.53 9.53 5.82
N ALA A 117 -8.70 10.13 5.90
CA ALA A 117 -9.08 11.21 4.97
C ALA A 117 -8.09 12.38 5.03
N SER A 118 -7.62 12.73 6.23
CA SER A 118 -6.62 13.80 6.42
C SER A 118 -5.29 13.47 5.75
N THR A 119 -4.76 12.26 5.98
CA THR A 119 -3.50 11.82 5.37
C THR A 119 -3.60 11.76 3.84
N MET A 120 -4.74 11.28 3.32
CA MET A 120 -4.97 11.26 1.87
C MET A 120 -5.13 12.65 1.27
N THR A 121 -5.76 13.59 1.99
CA THR A 121 -5.86 15.00 1.58
C THR A 121 -4.47 15.64 1.52
N GLU A 122 -3.63 15.42 2.52
CA GLU A 122 -2.24 15.90 2.52
C GLU A 122 -1.43 15.29 1.36
N LEU A 123 -1.60 13.99 1.11
CA LEU A 123 -0.96 13.32 -0.03
C LEU A 123 -1.37 13.98 -1.36
N VAL A 124 -2.66 14.22 -1.57
CA VAL A 124 -3.18 14.87 -2.78
C VAL A 124 -2.64 16.28 -2.91
N SER A 125 -2.63 17.05 -1.82
CA SER A 125 -2.07 18.42 -1.80
C SER A 125 -0.60 18.42 -2.22
N ASN A 126 0.18 17.44 -1.75
CA ASN A 126 1.58 17.31 -2.12
C ASN A 126 1.80 16.85 -3.56
N LEU A 127 0.88 16.06 -4.12
CA LEU A 127 0.92 15.64 -5.53
C LEU A 127 0.44 16.74 -6.48
N GLY A 128 -0.55 17.53 -6.07
CA GLY A 128 -1.12 18.64 -6.85
C GLY A 128 -0.23 19.89 -6.87
N GLY A 129 0.76 19.99 -6.00
CA GLY A 129 1.68 21.13 -5.91
C GLY A 129 2.61 21.33 -7.12
N GLY A 130 2.38 20.64 -8.23
CA GLY A 130 3.02 20.87 -9.53
C GLY A 130 2.31 21.88 -10.45
N GLY A 131 1.20 22.48 -10.05
CA GLY A 131 0.42 23.45 -10.85
C GLY A 131 -0.33 24.49 -10.00
N GLU A 132 0.19 25.69 -10.01
CA GLU A 132 -0.38 27.00 -9.67
C GLU A 132 -1.31 27.18 -8.44
N GLN A 133 -0.83 28.06 -7.56
CA GLN A 133 -1.50 28.91 -6.58
C GLN A 133 -1.88 28.31 -5.23
N GLY A 134 -0.97 28.47 -4.31
CA GLY A 134 -1.25 28.44 -2.88
C GLY A 134 0.01 28.36 -2.04
N SER A 135 0.47 29.49 -1.53
CA SER A 135 1.40 29.70 -0.41
C SER A 135 2.52 28.64 -0.24
N GLY A 136 3.72 28.96 -0.74
CA GLY A 136 4.98 28.33 -0.31
C GLY A 136 5.12 26.86 -0.71
N LEU A 137 5.80 26.58 -1.81
CA LEU A 137 6.24 25.23 -2.17
C LEU A 137 7.20 24.72 -1.10
N ARG A 138 6.71 23.86 -0.21
CA ARG A 138 7.57 23.02 0.64
C ARG A 138 8.00 21.82 -0.18
N GLY A 139 9.12 21.93 -0.85
CA GLY A 139 9.65 20.88 -1.69
C GLY A 139 11.08 20.56 -1.32
N THR A 140 11.34 19.30 -1.03
CA THR A 140 12.70 18.78 -0.89
C THR A 140 12.96 17.81 -2.03
N SER A 141 14.00 18.06 -2.84
CA SER A 141 14.42 17.12 -3.87
C SER A 141 15.73 16.44 -3.46
N LEU A 142 15.77 15.12 -3.57
CA LEU A 142 17.00 14.34 -3.39
C LEU A 142 17.90 14.60 -4.60
N ILE A 143 19.12 15.08 -4.34
CA ILE A 143 20.13 15.32 -5.37
C ILE A 143 21.04 14.12 -5.52
N SER A 144 21.58 13.61 -4.43
CA SER A 144 22.45 12.44 -4.43
C SER A 144 22.48 11.74 -3.08
N VAL A 145 22.81 10.47 -3.11
CA VAL A 145 23.17 9.69 -1.94
C VAL A 145 24.55 9.10 -2.18
N THR A 146 25.45 9.29 -1.23
CA THR A 146 26.83 8.79 -1.29
C THR A 146 27.08 7.86 -0.10
N ALA A 147 27.56 6.65 -0.37
CA ALA A 147 27.92 5.69 0.68
C ALA A 147 29.37 5.93 1.15
N GLN A 148 29.53 6.10 2.46
CA GLN A 148 30.80 6.29 3.15
C GLN A 148 31.25 4.96 3.79
N PRO A 149 32.54 4.71 3.95
CA PRO A 149 33.69 5.56 3.67
C PRO A 149 34.20 5.51 2.22
N ALA A 150 33.55 4.75 1.35
CA ALA A 150 34.02 4.53 -0.04
C ALA A 150 33.78 5.71 -0.99
N ASP A 151 33.06 6.76 -0.55
CA ASP A 151 32.61 7.89 -1.37
C ASP A 151 31.87 7.46 -2.66
N LEU A 152 31.13 6.33 -2.59
CA LEU A 152 30.41 5.79 -3.74
C LEU A 152 29.06 6.48 -3.89
N GLN A 153 28.89 7.22 -4.99
CA GLN A 153 27.58 7.79 -5.32
C GLN A 153 26.63 6.68 -5.80
N LEU A 154 25.46 6.60 -5.18
CA LEU A 154 24.46 5.58 -5.51
C LEU A 154 23.66 5.99 -6.73
N SER A 155 23.43 5.03 -7.62
CA SER A 155 22.54 5.18 -8.79
C SER A 155 21.10 4.89 -8.38
N PRO A 156 20.13 5.75 -8.69
CA PRO A 156 18.71 5.48 -8.44
C PRO A 156 18.10 4.51 -9.47
N ALA A 157 18.79 4.27 -10.59
CA ALA A 157 18.29 3.47 -11.71
C ALA A 157 18.89 2.06 -11.77
N GLU A 158 19.98 1.80 -11.05
CA GLU A 158 20.72 0.54 -11.12
C GLU A 158 20.91 -0.06 -9.73
N GLN A 159 21.17 -1.36 -9.69
CA GLN A 159 21.52 -2.03 -8.43
C GLN A 159 22.90 -1.58 -7.97
N ASN A 160 22.96 -1.01 -6.76
CA ASN A 160 24.22 -0.60 -6.15
C ASN A 160 24.81 -1.75 -5.33
N THR A 161 26.11 -2.00 -5.51
CA THR A 161 26.86 -2.96 -4.69
C THR A 161 27.75 -2.23 -3.73
N LEU A 162 27.56 -2.45 -2.43
CA LEU A 162 28.33 -1.82 -1.36
C LEU A 162 29.20 -2.87 -0.67
N THR A 163 30.42 -2.48 -0.30
CA THR A 163 31.26 -3.29 0.57
C THR A 163 30.73 -3.20 2.00
N LEU A 164 30.55 -4.34 2.65
CA LEU A 164 30.13 -4.39 4.05
C LEU A 164 31.23 -3.75 4.94
N SER A 165 30.84 -2.76 5.71
CA SER A 165 31.73 -2.06 6.67
C SER A 165 30.95 -1.75 7.94
N SER A 166 31.63 -1.81 9.09
CA SER A 166 31.07 -1.37 10.37
C SER A 166 30.83 0.15 10.42
N ASP A 167 31.51 0.90 9.57
CA ASP A 167 31.46 2.36 9.50
C ASP A 167 30.62 2.84 8.30
N LEU A 168 29.75 1.97 7.78
CA LEU A 168 28.86 2.31 6.66
C LEU A 168 27.90 3.42 7.08
N ALA A 169 27.99 4.54 6.38
CA ALA A 169 27.10 5.69 6.53
C ALA A 169 26.66 6.21 5.17
N PHE A 170 25.57 6.95 5.13
CA PHE A 170 25.05 7.56 3.90
C PHE A 170 25.01 9.07 4.05
N ALA A 171 25.72 9.76 3.16
CA ALA A 171 25.60 11.21 3.00
C ALA A 171 24.50 11.49 1.98
N VAL A 172 23.44 12.18 2.41
CA VAL A 172 22.30 12.51 1.59
C VAL A 172 22.30 13.99 1.29
N LEU A 173 22.42 14.34 0.01
CA LEU A 173 22.33 15.72 -0.45
C LEU A 173 20.92 16.01 -0.92
N VAL A 174 20.27 16.96 -0.26
CA VAL A 174 18.94 17.44 -0.61
C VAL A 174 18.98 18.90 -1.04
N ARG A 175 18.09 19.27 -1.94
CA ARG A 175 17.86 20.65 -2.35
C ARG A 175 16.49 21.08 -1.87
N ASN A 176 16.42 22.26 -1.28
CA ASN A 176 15.14 22.94 -1.15
C ASN A 176 14.68 23.37 -2.55
N SER A 177 13.64 22.74 -3.06
CA SER A 177 12.98 23.10 -4.34
C SER A 177 11.73 23.95 -4.11
N GLY A 178 11.44 24.28 -2.86
CA GLY A 178 10.33 25.15 -2.45
C GLY A 178 10.75 26.58 -2.23
N ASP A 179 9.76 27.44 -2.05
CA ASP A 179 9.95 28.88 -1.83
C ASP A 179 10.10 29.22 -0.34
N GLU A 180 9.82 28.27 0.57
CA GLU A 180 9.97 28.45 2.00
C GLU A 180 11.34 27.93 2.49
N GLN A 181 11.93 28.63 3.45
CA GLN A 181 13.15 28.18 4.10
C GLN A 181 12.86 26.96 4.97
N LEU A 182 13.59 25.86 4.75
CA LEU A 182 13.52 24.67 5.59
C LEU A 182 14.35 24.91 6.85
N THR A 183 13.73 24.77 8.03
CA THR A 183 14.38 24.77 9.34
C THR A 183 14.24 23.38 9.93
N ASP A 184 15.29 22.90 10.61
CA ASP A 184 15.34 21.58 11.27
C ASP A 184 15.23 20.36 10.31
N VAL A 185 16.09 20.31 9.31
CA VAL A 185 16.23 19.17 8.38
C VAL A 185 17.26 18.16 8.89
#